data_4c211d027d65069ed4715ee2be5a5cf2
#
_entry.id   4c211d027d65069ed4715ee2be5a5cf2
#
_cell.length_a   1.000
_cell.length_b   1.000
_cell.length_c   1.000
_cell.angle_alpha   90.00
_cell.angle_beta   90.00
_cell.angle_gamma   90.00
#
_symmetry.space_group_name_H-M   'P 1'
#
loop_
_entity.id
_entity.type
_entity.pdbx_description
1 polymer ?
#
loop_
_entity_poly.entity_id
_entity_poly.type
_entity_poly.pdbx_seq_one_letter_code
_entity_poly.pdbx_strand_id
1 'polypeptide(L)'
;ETYLAIERGFSTNLIIHSFAVTARSVGIGKDIIEPFFYSMRQDLTETIHDQASFEKYVYGSAEVVGLMCLAVFVAEGDYTKTEKQTLVAGARGLGSAFQKVNFLRDLASDFERLGRSYFPNVSVENFDDETKIRLTKDIENDLRISSLALPLLPPSARKAVTTAQLLFQELNTKIANTEASELIHTRISVNNLRKLFLLAKSLLGAKP
;
A
#
# COMPACT_ATOMS: atom_id res chain seq x y z
N GLU A 1 23.08 -6.96 5.49
CA GLU A 1 22.77 -7.85 6.64
C GLU A 1 21.56 -8.73 6.33
N THR A 2 20.43 -8.18 5.85
CA THR A 2 19.17 -8.92 5.58
C THR A 2 19.36 -10.10 4.64
N TYR A 3 20.07 -9.94 3.51
CA TYR A 3 20.33 -11.04 2.57
C TYR A 3 21.17 -12.16 3.18
N LEU A 4 22.19 -11.79 3.94
CA LEU A 4 23.01 -12.77 4.67
C LEU A 4 22.20 -13.52 5.72
N ALA A 5 21.29 -12.83 6.40
CA ALA A 5 20.40 -13.46 7.38
C ALA A 5 19.44 -14.47 6.72
N ILE A 6 18.89 -14.13 5.55
CA ILE A 6 18.03 -15.04 4.78
C ILE A 6 18.85 -16.26 4.31
N GLU A 7 20.05 -16.05 3.80
CA GLU A 7 20.94 -17.13 3.34
C GLU A 7 21.33 -18.07 4.49
N ARG A 8 21.76 -17.52 5.62
CA ARG A 8 22.23 -18.28 6.79
C ARG A 8 21.10 -18.80 7.68
N GLY A 9 19.91 -18.23 7.60
CA GLY A 9 18.77 -18.51 8.49
C GLY A 9 18.90 -17.87 9.88
N PHE A 10 19.85 -16.94 10.07
CA PHE A 10 20.13 -16.34 11.38
C PHE A 10 20.67 -14.91 11.27
N SER A 11 20.27 -14.06 12.23
CA SER A 11 20.88 -12.76 12.53
C SER A 11 20.84 -12.49 14.03
N THR A 12 21.81 -11.76 14.54
CA THR A 12 21.81 -11.24 15.94
C THR A 12 20.85 -10.07 16.11
N ASN A 13 20.46 -9.40 15.02
CA ASN A 13 19.39 -8.42 15.03
C ASN A 13 18.04 -9.16 14.97
N LEU A 14 17.25 -9.06 16.04
CA LEU A 14 15.99 -9.79 16.19
C LEU A 14 14.97 -9.46 15.10
N ILE A 15 14.91 -8.21 14.62
CA ILE A 15 14.00 -7.80 13.54
C ILE A 15 14.40 -8.47 12.23
N ILE A 16 15.70 -8.41 11.87
CA ILE A 16 16.23 -9.03 10.67
C ILE A 16 16.13 -10.56 10.75
N HIS A 17 16.36 -11.12 11.92
CA HIS A 17 16.21 -12.57 12.15
C HIS A 17 14.76 -13.03 11.91
N SER A 18 13.78 -12.36 12.54
CA SER A 18 12.37 -12.70 12.39
C SER A 18 11.92 -12.58 10.93
N PHE A 19 12.34 -11.52 10.22
CA PHE A 19 12.05 -11.37 8.80
C PHE A 19 12.71 -12.48 7.98
N ALA A 20 13.99 -12.79 8.23
CA ALA A 20 14.71 -13.82 7.49
C ALA A 20 14.09 -15.22 7.65
N VAL A 21 13.66 -15.58 8.86
CA VAL A 21 12.96 -16.84 9.13
C VAL A 21 11.65 -16.90 8.34
N THR A 22 10.84 -15.84 8.40
CA THR A 22 9.58 -15.76 7.66
C THR A 22 9.81 -15.80 6.15
N ALA A 23 10.74 -14.99 5.64
CA ALA A 23 11.04 -14.94 4.20
C ALA A 23 11.44 -16.30 3.64
N ARG A 24 12.27 -17.06 4.39
CA ARG A 24 12.65 -18.42 4.01
C ARG A 24 11.47 -19.39 4.01
N SER A 25 10.61 -19.32 5.04
CA SER A 25 9.49 -20.26 5.18
C SER A 25 8.43 -20.10 4.09
N VAL A 26 8.24 -18.89 3.56
CA VAL A 26 7.22 -18.60 2.54
C VAL A 26 7.78 -18.23 1.16
N GLY A 27 9.10 -18.30 0.98
CA GLY A 27 9.74 -18.10 -0.31
C GLY A 27 9.80 -16.63 -0.77
N ILE A 28 9.90 -15.65 0.15
CA ILE A 28 10.12 -14.25 -0.22
C ILE A 28 11.56 -14.08 -0.72
N GLY A 29 11.72 -13.83 -2.01
CA GLY A 29 13.00 -13.75 -2.71
C GLY A 29 13.56 -12.33 -2.87
N LYS A 30 14.74 -12.25 -3.50
CA LYS A 30 15.40 -10.98 -3.80
C LYS A 30 14.61 -10.10 -4.77
N ASP A 31 13.85 -10.71 -5.67
CA ASP A 31 12.97 -10.04 -6.63
C ASP A 31 11.91 -9.14 -5.97
N ILE A 32 11.52 -9.45 -4.73
CA ILE A 32 10.58 -8.66 -3.92
C ILE A 32 11.33 -7.74 -2.94
N ILE A 33 12.42 -8.22 -2.35
CA ILE A 33 13.17 -7.49 -1.31
C ILE A 33 13.99 -6.34 -1.90
N GLU A 34 14.63 -6.54 -3.06
CA GLU A 34 15.50 -5.52 -3.67
C GLU A 34 14.73 -4.25 -4.07
N PRO A 35 13.55 -4.32 -4.72
CA PRO A 35 12.74 -3.13 -4.98
C PRO A 35 12.37 -2.37 -3.70
N PHE A 36 12.08 -3.06 -2.60
CA PHE A 36 11.81 -2.41 -1.31
C PHE A 36 13.01 -1.60 -0.84
N PHE A 37 14.18 -2.21 -0.77
CA PHE A 37 15.40 -1.49 -0.37
C PHE A 37 15.79 -0.38 -1.34
N TYR A 38 15.51 -0.56 -2.62
CA TYR A 38 15.72 0.49 -3.62
C TYR A 38 14.87 1.72 -3.28
N SER A 39 13.56 1.56 -3.07
CA SER A 39 12.66 2.66 -2.74
C SER A 39 13.01 3.31 -1.39
N MET A 40 13.39 2.53 -0.39
CA MET A 40 13.85 3.08 0.91
C MET A 40 15.14 3.90 0.78
N ARG A 41 16.04 3.54 -0.14
CA ARG A 41 17.25 4.35 -0.43
C ARG A 41 16.89 5.65 -1.17
N GLN A 42 15.88 5.62 -2.07
CA GLN A 42 15.43 6.84 -2.76
C GLN A 42 14.91 7.88 -1.78
N ASP A 43 14.29 7.50 -0.68
CA ASP A 43 13.86 8.43 0.38
C ASP A 43 15.01 9.27 0.98
N LEU A 44 16.25 8.88 0.77
CA LEU A 44 17.41 9.63 1.26
C LEU A 44 17.88 10.73 0.29
N THR A 45 17.53 10.62 -1.00
CA THR A 45 18.10 11.45 -2.07
C THR A 45 17.06 12.10 -2.97
N GLU A 46 15.94 11.42 -3.24
CA GLU A 46 14.94 11.88 -4.20
C GLU A 46 13.85 12.68 -3.50
N THR A 47 13.51 13.83 -4.07
CA THR A 47 12.43 14.71 -3.56
C THR A 47 11.30 14.89 -4.57
N ILE A 48 11.56 14.60 -5.85
CA ILE A 48 10.61 14.76 -6.96
C ILE A 48 10.68 13.51 -7.83
N HIS A 49 9.54 13.06 -8.31
CA HIS A 49 9.42 11.90 -9.19
C HIS A 49 8.85 12.28 -10.55
N ASP A 50 9.44 11.74 -11.62
CA ASP A 50 8.75 11.60 -12.90
C ASP A 50 7.86 10.35 -12.88
N GLN A 51 7.12 10.09 -13.97
CA GLN A 51 6.17 8.96 -14.03
C GLN A 51 6.87 7.61 -13.80
N ALA A 52 8.02 7.40 -14.41
CA ALA A 52 8.74 6.12 -14.31
C ALA A 52 9.33 5.90 -12.90
N SER A 53 9.91 6.94 -12.31
CA SER A 53 10.44 6.88 -10.94
C SER A 53 9.33 6.75 -9.90
N PHE A 54 8.17 7.39 -10.11
CA PHE A 54 6.98 7.23 -9.27
C PHE A 54 6.46 5.79 -9.27
N GLU A 55 6.25 5.21 -10.45
CA GLU A 55 5.79 3.82 -10.56
C GLU A 55 6.76 2.86 -9.88
N LYS A 56 8.06 3.04 -10.11
CA LYS A 56 9.11 2.23 -9.48
C LYS A 56 9.13 2.41 -7.96
N TYR A 57 8.94 3.65 -7.49
CA TYR A 57 8.89 3.96 -6.07
C TYR A 57 7.67 3.33 -5.40
N VAL A 58 6.46 3.47 -5.97
CA VAL A 58 5.22 2.85 -5.44
C VAL A 58 5.34 1.33 -5.44
N TYR A 59 5.88 0.75 -6.51
CA TYR A 59 6.14 -0.69 -6.57
C TYR A 59 7.00 -1.15 -5.39
N GLY A 60 8.16 -0.53 -5.18
CA GLY A 60 9.10 -0.95 -4.15
C GLY A 60 8.66 -0.57 -2.73
N SER A 61 8.05 0.61 -2.53
CA SER A 61 7.66 1.05 -1.18
C SER A 61 6.37 0.41 -0.67
N ALA A 62 5.48 -0.07 -1.56
CA ALA A 62 4.14 -0.52 -1.16
C ALA A 62 3.66 -1.81 -1.84
N GLU A 63 3.77 -1.94 -3.17
CA GLU A 63 3.25 -3.13 -3.86
C GLU A 63 3.98 -4.41 -3.44
N VAL A 64 5.32 -4.37 -3.34
CA VAL A 64 6.09 -5.53 -2.87
C VAL A 64 5.81 -5.87 -1.41
N VAL A 65 5.45 -4.90 -0.57
CA VAL A 65 5.00 -5.15 0.81
C VAL A 65 3.67 -5.93 0.79
N GLY A 66 2.76 -5.55 -0.09
CA GLY A 66 1.54 -6.32 -0.35
C GLY A 66 1.84 -7.75 -0.80
N LEU A 67 2.83 -7.94 -1.67
CA LEU A 67 3.28 -9.28 -2.11
C LEU A 67 3.93 -10.09 -0.98
N MET A 68 4.71 -9.46 -0.11
CA MET A 68 5.28 -10.12 1.09
C MET A 68 4.18 -10.60 2.03
N CYS A 69 3.18 -9.75 2.29
CA CYS A 69 2.00 -10.13 3.09
C CYS A 69 1.23 -11.28 2.41
N LEU A 70 1.01 -11.19 1.11
CA LEU A 70 0.32 -12.24 0.35
C LEU A 70 1.05 -13.58 0.49
N ALA A 71 2.38 -13.62 0.32
CA ALA A 71 3.16 -14.84 0.45
C ALA A 71 2.91 -15.55 1.80
N VAL A 72 2.82 -14.77 2.87
CA VAL A 72 2.51 -15.30 4.21
C VAL A 72 1.06 -15.80 4.29
N PHE A 73 0.10 -15.02 3.76
CA PHE A 73 -1.33 -15.38 3.89
C PHE A 73 -1.70 -16.64 3.13
N VAL A 74 -1.05 -16.90 1.99
CA VAL A 74 -1.39 -18.03 1.11
C VAL A 74 -0.41 -19.20 1.21
N ALA A 75 0.51 -19.18 2.17
CA ALA A 75 1.60 -20.17 2.30
C ALA A 75 1.11 -21.62 2.39
N GLU A 76 -0.04 -21.84 3.03
CA GLU A 76 -0.61 -23.17 3.25
C GLU A 76 -1.75 -23.52 2.26
N GLY A 77 -2.08 -22.60 1.35
CA GLY A 77 -3.17 -22.79 0.39
C GLY A 77 -2.72 -23.38 -0.94
N ASP A 78 -3.61 -24.12 -1.57
CA ASP A 78 -3.43 -24.54 -2.95
C ASP A 78 -4.31 -23.69 -3.89
N TYR A 79 -3.67 -23.04 -4.84
CA TYR A 79 -4.28 -22.07 -5.74
C TYR A 79 -3.92 -22.38 -7.19
N THR A 80 -4.90 -22.32 -8.05
CA THR A 80 -4.70 -22.39 -9.51
C THR A 80 -3.86 -21.23 -10.00
N LYS A 81 -3.31 -21.34 -11.21
CA LYS A 81 -2.53 -20.28 -11.85
C LYS A 81 -3.33 -18.97 -11.95
N THR A 82 -4.60 -19.05 -12.30
CA THR A 82 -5.50 -17.88 -12.43
C THR A 82 -5.75 -17.21 -11.08
N GLU A 83 -6.01 -18.01 -10.03
CA GLU A 83 -6.20 -17.47 -8.68
C GLU A 83 -4.93 -16.78 -8.15
N LYS A 84 -3.75 -17.38 -8.38
CA LYS A 84 -2.46 -16.75 -8.05
C LYS A 84 -2.27 -15.41 -8.76
N GLN A 85 -2.62 -15.33 -10.05
CA GLN A 85 -2.55 -14.07 -10.79
C GLN A 85 -3.50 -13.01 -10.20
N THR A 86 -4.74 -13.39 -9.86
CA THR A 86 -5.72 -12.50 -9.22
C THR A 86 -5.23 -12.03 -7.84
N LEU A 87 -4.69 -12.94 -7.03
CA LEU A 87 -4.14 -12.62 -5.70
C LEU A 87 -2.97 -11.64 -5.80
N VAL A 88 -2.03 -11.89 -6.73
CA VAL A 88 -0.88 -11.00 -6.96
C VAL A 88 -1.33 -9.62 -7.43
N ALA A 89 -2.24 -9.54 -8.41
CA ALA A 89 -2.79 -8.27 -8.88
C ALA A 89 -3.50 -7.52 -7.75
N GLY A 90 -4.30 -8.23 -6.93
CA GLY A 90 -5.00 -7.64 -5.79
C GLY A 90 -4.07 -7.14 -4.70
N ALA A 91 -3.01 -7.87 -4.37
CA ALA A 91 -2.02 -7.45 -3.38
C ALA A 91 -1.23 -6.21 -3.81
N ARG A 92 -0.85 -6.15 -5.10
CA ARG A 92 -0.21 -4.98 -5.69
C ARG A 92 -1.14 -3.78 -5.71
N GLY A 93 -2.38 -3.95 -6.19
CA GLY A 93 -3.38 -2.88 -6.21
C GLY A 93 -3.66 -2.32 -4.81
N LEU A 94 -3.78 -3.17 -3.79
CA LEU A 94 -4.00 -2.70 -2.42
C LEU A 94 -2.81 -1.92 -1.88
N GLY A 95 -1.58 -2.40 -2.11
CA GLY A 95 -0.35 -1.69 -1.73
C GLY A 95 -0.26 -0.33 -2.41
N SER A 96 -0.45 -0.28 -3.73
CA SER A 96 -0.49 0.94 -4.52
C SER A 96 -1.52 1.94 -4.00
N ALA A 97 -2.78 1.49 -3.79
CA ALA A 97 -3.85 2.33 -3.26
C ALA A 97 -3.50 2.92 -1.89
N PHE A 98 -2.95 2.11 -0.98
CA PHE A 98 -2.56 2.58 0.35
C PHE A 98 -1.50 3.68 0.27
N GLN A 99 -0.50 3.50 -0.56
CA GLN A 99 0.57 4.48 -0.72
C GLN A 99 0.06 5.78 -1.36
N LYS A 100 -0.71 5.69 -2.43
CA LYS A 100 -1.29 6.86 -3.11
C LYS A 100 -2.23 7.65 -2.20
N VAL A 101 -3.06 6.98 -1.40
CA VAL A 101 -3.91 7.64 -0.39
C VAL A 101 -3.05 8.36 0.64
N ASN A 102 -1.96 7.73 1.12
CA ASN A 102 -1.05 8.37 2.07
C ASN A 102 -0.41 9.63 1.47
N PHE A 103 0.04 9.58 0.21
CA PHE A 103 0.59 10.74 -0.47
C PHE A 103 -0.40 11.89 -0.62
N LEU A 104 -1.67 11.60 -0.97
CA LEU A 104 -2.70 12.63 -1.05
C LEU A 104 -3.06 13.19 0.33
N ARG A 105 -3.14 12.33 1.33
CA ARG A 105 -3.47 12.72 2.72
C ARG A 105 -2.40 13.60 3.35
N ASP A 106 -1.16 13.32 3.06
CA ASP A 106 0.00 13.95 3.70
C ASP A 106 0.68 14.99 2.78
N LEU A 107 0.06 15.35 1.62
CA LEU A 107 0.60 16.20 0.57
C LEU A 107 1.21 17.52 1.10
N ALA A 108 0.44 18.25 1.91
CA ALA A 108 0.90 19.53 2.48
C ALA A 108 2.09 19.32 3.43
N SER A 109 1.99 18.35 4.34
CA SER A 109 3.04 18.11 5.33
C SER A 109 4.33 17.58 4.72
N ASP A 110 4.24 16.78 3.66
CA ASP A 110 5.41 16.25 2.96
C ASP A 110 6.11 17.32 2.14
N PHE A 111 5.34 18.24 1.55
CA PHE A 111 5.91 19.40 0.85
C PHE A 111 6.58 20.39 1.83
N GLU A 112 5.86 20.82 2.87
CA GLU A 112 6.36 21.80 3.83
C GLU A 112 7.57 21.32 4.65
N ARG A 113 7.56 20.04 5.09
CA ARG A 113 8.57 19.51 6.00
C ARG A 113 9.75 18.83 5.29
N LEU A 114 9.51 18.22 4.13
CA LEU A 114 10.46 17.37 3.41
C LEU A 114 10.81 17.91 2.01
N GLY A 115 10.08 18.94 1.53
CA GLY A 115 10.22 19.44 0.17
C GLY A 115 9.87 18.38 -0.89
N ARG A 116 9.04 17.39 -0.55
CA ARG A 116 8.74 16.23 -1.41
C ARG A 116 7.43 16.38 -2.13
N SER A 117 7.45 16.02 -3.41
CA SER A 117 6.26 15.78 -4.21
C SER A 117 6.38 14.40 -4.86
N TYR A 118 5.52 13.48 -4.45
CA TYR A 118 5.55 12.11 -4.95
C TYR A 118 4.86 11.97 -6.31
N PHE A 119 3.68 12.59 -6.48
CA PHE A 119 2.97 12.49 -7.75
C PHE A 119 3.66 13.30 -8.85
N PRO A 120 3.89 12.70 -10.03
CA PRO A 120 4.51 13.39 -11.16
C PRO A 120 3.74 14.65 -11.55
N ASN A 121 4.47 15.76 -11.69
CA ASN A 121 3.94 17.08 -12.08
C ASN A 121 2.87 17.64 -11.13
N VAL A 122 2.80 17.17 -9.89
CA VAL A 122 1.88 17.65 -8.86
C VAL A 122 2.68 18.27 -7.73
N SER A 123 2.42 19.53 -7.42
CA SER A 123 2.93 20.25 -6.25
C SER A 123 1.78 20.92 -5.50
N VAL A 124 2.03 21.41 -4.31
CA VAL A 124 1.01 22.16 -3.53
C VAL A 124 0.49 23.38 -4.32
N GLU A 125 1.36 24.03 -5.09
CA GLU A 125 1.02 25.23 -5.86
C GLU A 125 0.13 24.95 -7.07
N ASN A 126 0.17 23.72 -7.63
CA ASN A 126 -0.60 23.36 -8.84
C ASN A 126 -1.65 22.28 -8.60
N PHE A 127 -1.90 21.93 -7.32
CA PHE A 127 -2.89 20.91 -6.96
C PHE A 127 -4.30 21.47 -7.01
N ASP A 128 -5.08 21.03 -7.98
CA ASP A 128 -6.46 21.44 -8.23
C ASP A 128 -7.45 20.27 -8.18
N ASP A 129 -8.75 20.58 -8.27
CA ASP A 129 -9.80 19.58 -8.20
C ASP A 129 -9.77 18.60 -9.39
N GLU A 130 -9.29 19.00 -10.58
CA GLU A 130 -9.15 18.12 -11.73
C GLU A 130 -8.05 17.06 -11.45
N THR A 131 -6.91 17.49 -10.98
CA THR A 131 -5.80 16.61 -10.55
C THR A 131 -6.25 15.66 -9.46
N LYS A 132 -6.92 16.18 -8.41
CA LYS A 132 -7.47 15.37 -7.31
C LYS A 132 -8.42 14.29 -7.82
N ILE A 133 -9.39 14.64 -8.69
CA ILE A 133 -10.35 13.69 -9.27
C ILE A 133 -9.64 12.60 -10.06
N ARG A 134 -8.64 12.95 -10.85
CA ARG A 134 -7.84 11.98 -11.61
C ARG A 134 -7.13 11.00 -10.68
N LEU A 135 -6.46 11.49 -9.64
CA LEU A 135 -5.72 10.67 -8.69
C LEU A 135 -6.62 9.79 -7.82
N THR A 136 -7.75 10.31 -7.34
CA THR A 136 -8.72 9.53 -6.55
C THR A 136 -9.40 8.43 -7.37
N LYS A 137 -9.64 8.63 -8.67
CA LYS A 137 -10.13 7.60 -9.60
C LYS A 137 -9.09 6.50 -9.85
N ASP A 138 -7.81 6.86 -9.97
CA ASP A 138 -6.74 5.88 -10.09
C ASP A 138 -6.66 4.98 -8.85
N ILE A 139 -6.73 5.57 -7.66
CA ILE A 139 -6.81 4.85 -6.39
C ILE A 139 -8.06 3.94 -6.33
N GLU A 140 -9.21 4.43 -6.77
CA GLU A 140 -10.45 3.65 -6.81
C GLU A 140 -10.30 2.41 -7.71
N ASN A 141 -9.62 2.55 -8.86
CA ASN A 141 -9.32 1.42 -9.73
C ASN A 141 -8.40 0.39 -9.04
N ASP A 142 -7.37 0.82 -8.34
CA ASP A 142 -6.49 -0.06 -7.57
C ASP A 142 -7.26 -0.83 -6.48
N LEU A 143 -8.14 -0.15 -5.74
CA LEU A 143 -9.01 -0.76 -4.73
C LEU A 143 -10.01 -1.75 -5.35
N ARG A 144 -10.55 -1.45 -6.54
CA ARG A 144 -11.43 -2.35 -7.28
C ARG A 144 -10.70 -3.64 -7.70
N ILE A 145 -9.47 -3.52 -8.19
CA ILE A 145 -8.63 -4.68 -8.52
C ILE A 145 -8.38 -5.53 -7.27
N SER A 146 -8.06 -4.89 -6.15
CA SER A 146 -7.86 -5.57 -4.87
C SER A 146 -9.11 -6.33 -4.40
N SER A 147 -10.30 -5.77 -4.59
CA SER A 147 -11.56 -6.39 -4.19
C SER A 147 -11.78 -7.77 -4.83
N LEU A 148 -11.25 -7.99 -6.04
CA LEU A 148 -11.37 -9.27 -6.74
C LEU A 148 -10.56 -10.39 -6.06
N ALA A 149 -9.51 -10.04 -5.33
CA ALA A 149 -8.64 -11.01 -4.64
C ALA A 149 -9.17 -11.39 -3.25
N LEU A 150 -9.97 -10.55 -2.60
CA LEU A 150 -10.46 -10.80 -1.24
C LEU A 150 -11.14 -12.14 -1.03
N PRO A 151 -12.05 -12.60 -1.93
CA PRO A 151 -12.71 -13.90 -1.77
C PRO A 151 -11.75 -15.08 -1.78
N LEU A 152 -10.58 -14.93 -2.41
CA LEU A 152 -9.55 -15.96 -2.54
C LEU A 152 -8.63 -16.06 -1.32
N LEU A 153 -8.60 -15.02 -0.47
CA LEU A 153 -7.78 -15.03 0.75
C LEU A 153 -8.33 -16.02 1.77
N PRO A 154 -7.47 -16.66 2.57
CA PRO A 154 -7.90 -17.47 3.71
C PRO A 154 -8.78 -16.65 4.67
N PRO A 155 -9.78 -17.27 5.35
CA PRO A 155 -10.70 -16.56 6.24
C PRO A 155 -10.01 -15.76 7.35
N SER A 156 -8.86 -16.23 7.84
CA SER A 156 -8.05 -15.56 8.86
C SER A 156 -7.50 -14.22 8.39
N ALA A 157 -6.97 -14.15 7.15
CA ALA A 157 -6.43 -12.92 6.56
C ALA A 157 -7.52 -12.04 5.95
N ARG A 158 -8.54 -12.64 5.33
CA ARG A 158 -9.58 -11.95 4.56
C ARG A 158 -10.25 -10.83 5.36
N LYS A 159 -10.67 -11.10 6.61
CA LYS A 159 -11.36 -10.11 7.44
C LYS A 159 -10.47 -8.89 7.73
N ALA A 160 -9.21 -9.13 8.08
CA ALA A 160 -8.26 -8.06 8.37
C ALA A 160 -7.98 -7.21 7.12
N VAL A 161 -7.72 -7.86 5.97
CA VAL A 161 -7.46 -7.18 4.70
C VAL A 161 -8.70 -6.41 4.23
N THR A 162 -9.91 -6.99 4.35
CA THR A 162 -11.17 -6.29 4.05
C THR A 162 -11.34 -5.04 4.93
N THR A 163 -11.05 -5.13 6.22
CA THR A 163 -11.14 -3.98 7.12
C THR A 163 -10.17 -2.86 6.69
N ALA A 164 -8.93 -3.22 6.37
CA ALA A 164 -7.95 -2.26 5.89
C ALA A 164 -8.38 -1.61 4.57
N GLN A 165 -8.88 -2.41 3.63
CA GLN A 165 -9.39 -1.89 2.35
C GLN A 165 -10.57 -0.93 2.54
N LEU A 166 -11.56 -1.27 3.37
CA LEU A 166 -12.68 -0.39 3.69
C LEU A 166 -12.23 0.94 4.31
N LEU A 167 -11.20 0.91 5.16
CA LEU A 167 -10.64 2.13 5.75
C LEU A 167 -10.01 3.04 4.69
N PHE A 168 -9.23 2.48 3.78
CA PHE A 168 -8.58 3.27 2.72
C PHE A 168 -9.57 3.72 1.65
N GLN A 169 -10.61 2.95 1.38
CA GLN A 169 -11.73 3.38 0.54
C GLN A 169 -12.47 4.58 1.15
N GLU A 170 -12.73 4.56 2.46
CA GLU A 170 -13.32 5.68 3.19
C GLU A 170 -12.41 6.92 3.13
N LEU A 171 -11.09 6.75 3.29
CA LEU A 171 -10.13 7.84 3.15
C LEU A 171 -10.14 8.42 1.74
N ASN A 172 -10.10 7.58 0.70
CA ASN A 172 -10.18 8.02 -0.69
C ASN A 172 -11.47 8.77 -0.98
N THR A 173 -12.61 8.27 -0.48
CA THR A 173 -13.91 8.94 -0.61
C THR A 173 -13.92 10.31 0.07
N LYS A 174 -13.33 10.44 1.26
CA LYS A 174 -13.21 11.73 1.94
C LYS A 174 -12.33 12.70 1.17
N ILE A 175 -11.18 12.24 0.68
CA ILE A 175 -10.29 13.06 -0.16
C ILE A 175 -11.03 13.53 -1.41
N ALA A 176 -11.75 12.64 -2.10
CA ALA A 176 -12.51 12.99 -3.30
C ALA A 176 -13.58 14.06 -3.04
N ASN A 177 -14.20 14.05 -1.86
CA ASN A 177 -15.27 14.98 -1.45
C ASN A 177 -14.78 16.26 -0.77
N THR A 178 -13.48 16.40 -0.53
CA THR A 178 -12.88 17.61 0.04
C THR A 178 -12.29 18.45 -1.09
N GLU A 179 -12.47 19.76 -1.06
CA GLU A 179 -11.88 20.67 -2.05
C GLU A 179 -10.35 20.57 -2.06
N ALA A 180 -9.73 20.68 -3.24
CA ALA A 180 -8.26 20.64 -3.36
C ALA A 180 -7.59 21.73 -2.53
N SER A 181 -8.19 22.93 -2.47
CA SER A 181 -7.76 24.06 -1.65
C SER A 181 -7.73 23.77 -0.14
N GLU A 182 -8.59 22.88 0.34
CA GLU A 182 -8.61 22.45 1.75
C GLU A 182 -7.58 21.33 2.01
N LEU A 183 -7.40 20.41 1.05
CA LEU A 183 -6.46 19.27 1.17
C LEU A 183 -5.00 19.73 1.34
N ILE A 184 -4.62 20.85 0.74
CA ILE A 184 -3.26 21.41 0.89
C ILE A 184 -3.00 22.04 2.26
N HIS A 185 -4.01 22.12 3.14
CA HIS A 185 -3.89 22.68 4.49
C HIS A 185 -4.36 21.72 5.59
N THR A 186 -5.09 20.67 5.23
CA THR A 186 -5.76 19.81 6.20
C THR A 186 -5.46 18.34 5.96
N ARG A 187 -4.97 17.66 6.98
CA ARG A 187 -4.76 16.20 6.93
C ARG A 187 -6.07 15.45 7.10
N ILE A 188 -6.50 14.73 6.07
CA ILE A 188 -7.72 13.92 6.12
C ILE A 188 -7.53 12.70 7.03
N SER A 189 -8.51 12.46 7.89
CA SER A 189 -8.52 11.33 8.80
C SER A 189 -9.90 10.69 8.93
N VAL A 190 -9.92 9.43 9.38
CA VAL A 190 -11.13 8.73 9.79
C VAL A 190 -11.15 8.67 11.31
N ASN A 191 -12.23 9.13 11.94
CA ASN A 191 -12.36 9.11 13.39
C ASN A 191 -12.49 7.67 13.95
N ASN A 192 -12.23 7.49 15.24
CA ASN A 192 -12.18 6.17 15.86
C ASN A 192 -13.52 5.43 15.85
N LEU A 193 -14.64 6.14 15.98
CA LEU A 193 -15.98 5.54 15.91
C LEU A 193 -16.23 4.97 14.51
N ARG A 194 -15.86 5.70 13.47
CA ARG A 194 -15.99 5.22 12.08
C ARG A 194 -15.07 4.03 11.80
N LYS A 195 -13.83 4.03 12.32
CA LYS A 195 -12.93 2.87 12.23
C LYS A 195 -13.54 1.63 12.88
N LEU A 196 -14.12 1.78 14.07
CA LEU A 196 -14.81 0.69 14.77
C LEU A 196 -16.02 0.18 13.99
N PHE A 197 -16.79 1.08 13.39
CA PHE A 197 -17.92 0.71 12.52
C PHE A 197 -17.45 -0.08 11.29
N LEU A 198 -16.37 0.35 10.61
CA LEU A 198 -15.81 -0.36 9.46
C LEU A 198 -15.29 -1.76 9.84
N LEU A 199 -14.67 -1.88 11.02
CA LEU A 199 -14.27 -3.17 11.57
C LEU A 199 -15.49 -4.09 11.78
N ALA A 200 -16.53 -3.59 12.45
CA ALA A 200 -17.76 -4.35 12.67
C ALA A 200 -18.41 -4.77 11.34
N LYS A 201 -18.47 -3.85 10.38
CA LYS A 201 -19.00 -4.11 9.03
C LYS A 201 -18.22 -5.26 8.34
N SER A 202 -16.90 -5.25 8.42
CA SER A 202 -16.05 -6.32 7.86
C SER A 202 -16.28 -7.66 8.55
N LEU A 203 -16.40 -7.68 9.89
CA LEU A 203 -16.67 -8.89 10.67
C LEU A 203 -18.02 -9.53 10.32
N LEU A 204 -19.03 -8.72 9.96
CA LEU A 204 -20.34 -9.15 9.53
C LEU A 204 -20.38 -9.60 8.05
N GLY A 205 -19.24 -9.63 7.36
CA GLY A 205 -19.13 -10.13 5.99
C GLY A 205 -19.48 -9.11 4.91
N ALA A 206 -19.52 -7.83 5.23
CA ALA A 206 -19.71 -6.81 4.21
C ALA A 206 -18.53 -6.78 3.23
N LYS A 207 -18.86 -6.65 1.96
CA LYS A 207 -17.87 -6.45 0.89
C LYS A 207 -17.51 -4.97 0.78
N PRO A 208 -16.25 -4.62 0.42
CA PRO A 208 -15.87 -3.28 0.09
C PRO A 208 -16.49 -2.77 -1.19
#